data_4b303fb12a67def62d53a0ab339cfb79
#
_entry.id   4b303fb12a67def62d53a0ab339cfb79
#
_cell.length_a   1.000
_cell.length_b   1.000
_cell.length_c   1.000
_cell.angle_alpha   90.00
_cell.angle_beta   90.00
_cell.angle_gamma   90.00
#
_symmetry.space_group_name_H-M   'P 1'
#
loop_
_entity.id
_entity.type
_entity.pdbx_description
1 polymer ?
#
loop_
_entity_poly.entity_id
_entity_poly.type
_entity_poly.pdbx_seq_one_letter_code
_entity_poly.pdbx_strand_id
1 'polypeptide(L)'
;ASAAAAVFILSLGVWAYSTPYTYVSLDVNPSIEYTLNRFDRVLTVKAVNDDGQEIIKEVELGNLSNKTIDEAIAETVKQINEHGYFQGDGAIVIATSAKDIKKAEALANRLKDEVDRETKEQGQDVDIDAISVGRERVNEARELGVTPGRLNLVEKLRDSFDEKDEFDMEEWLQKPVKEIMKATKENREESKEQSKTDKQEQKDQEQSKNQDDKEVKEASKAASKQEKDMSKVESKAAEKKIAAEEKVKKEQANTEEKQTRDKSKEEEKESKDKSKAEEKETRDKSKVEEKESKDNSKAESKNAKEQAKDNKANNKK
;
A
#
# COMPACT_ATOMS: atom_id res chain seq x y z
N ALA A 1 -40.05 -25.44 -12.60
CA ALA A 1 -39.29 -24.22 -12.19
C ALA A 1 -38.27 -24.51 -11.06
N SER A 2 -38.54 -25.44 -10.13
CA SER A 2 -37.70 -25.69 -8.93
C SER A 2 -36.35 -26.33 -9.25
N ALA A 3 -36.25 -27.26 -10.19
CA ALA A 3 -34.99 -27.94 -10.55
C ALA A 3 -33.99 -26.98 -11.20
N ALA A 4 -34.43 -26.09 -12.09
CA ALA A 4 -33.55 -25.10 -12.71
C ALA A 4 -33.01 -24.09 -11.72
N ALA A 5 -33.81 -23.65 -10.74
CA ALA A 5 -33.37 -22.77 -9.68
C ALA A 5 -32.35 -23.45 -8.77
N ALA A 6 -32.53 -24.72 -8.44
CA ALA A 6 -31.58 -25.48 -7.65
C ALA A 6 -30.21 -25.63 -8.36
N VAL A 7 -30.21 -25.94 -9.65
CA VAL A 7 -28.97 -26.02 -10.45
C VAL A 7 -28.26 -24.68 -10.52
N PHE A 8 -29.00 -23.59 -10.67
CA PHE A 8 -28.41 -22.24 -10.70
C PHE A 8 -27.79 -21.85 -9.35
N ILE A 9 -28.45 -22.13 -8.23
CA ILE A 9 -27.91 -21.87 -6.89
C ILE A 9 -26.65 -22.70 -6.64
N LEU A 10 -26.65 -23.98 -7.02
CA LEU A 10 -25.49 -24.85 -6.88
C LEU A 10 -24.32 -24.37 -7.75
N SER A 11 -24.58 -23.97 -9.00
CA SER A 11 -23.52 -23.48 -9.88
C SER A 11 -22.91 -22.17 -9.37
N LEU A 12 -23.69 -21.24 -8.83
CA LEU A 12 -23.20 -20.04 -8.17
C LEU A 12 -22.36 -20.37 -6.91
N GLY A 13 -22.79 -21.36 -6.13
CA GLY A 13 -22.07 -21.82 -4.96
C GLY A 13 -20.69 -22.40 -5.33
N VAL A 14 -20.65 -23.29 -6.31
CA VAL A 14 -19.40 -23.87 -6.82
C VAL A 14 -18.50 -22.78 -7.41
N TRP A 15 -19.03 -21.86 -8.20
CA TRP A 15 -18.25 -20.75 -8.75
C TRP A 15 -17.67 -19.87 -7.65
N ALA A 16 -18.48 -19.48 -6.66
CA ALA A 16 -18.04 -18.65 -5.54
C ALA A 16 -16.98 -19.36 -4.69
N TYR A 17 -17.05 -20.68 -4.54
CA TYR A 17 -16.11 -21.50 -3.78
C TYR A 17 -14.77 -21.68 -4.53
N SER A 18 -14.80 -21.82 -5.85
CA SER A 18 -13.62 -22.09 -6.68
C SER A 18 -12.92 -20.83 -7.19
N THR A 19 -13.49 -19.65 -6.99
CA THR A 19 -12.94 -18.40 -7.52
C THR A 19 -11.86 -17.84 -6.59
N PRO A 20 -10.63 -17.57 -7.08
CA PRO A 20 -9.57 -16.89 -6.34
C PRO A 20 -10.02 -15.51 -5.85
N TYR A 21 -9.82 -15.24 -4.56
CA TYR A 21 -10.25 -14.00 -3.93
C TYR A 21 -9.12 -13.30 -3.17
N THR A 22 -8.36 -14.04 -2.40
CA THR A 22 -7.27 -13.54 -1.55
C THR A 22 -5.97 -14.26 -1.92
N TYR A 23 -4.89 -13.56 -1.81
CA TYR A 23 -3.54 -14.03 -1.98
C TYR A 23 -2.78 -13.87 -0.66
N VAL A 24 -1.98 -14.87 -0.29
CA VAL A 24 -1.13 -14.86 0.89
C VAL A 24 0.25 -15.37 0.51
N SER A 25 1.32 -14.71 0.95
CA SER A 25 2.66 -15.28 0.96
C SER A 25 3.19 -15.45 2.36
N LEU A 26 3.93 -16.54 2.57
CA LEU A 26 4.68 -16.84 3.77
C LEU A 26 6.15 -16.96 3.37
N ASP A 27 6.97 -16.09 3.93
CA ASP A 27 8.38 -15.97 3.62
C ASP A 27 9.24 -16.16 4.88
N VAL A 28 10.12 -17.13 4.81
CA VAL A 28 11.17 -17.40 5.81
C VAL A 28 12.52 -17.41 5.05
N ASN A 29 12.96 -18.56 4.64
CA ASN A 29 13.82 -18.81 3.51
C ASN A 29 13.15 -19.79 2.56
N PRO A 30 12.32 -20.79 3.01
CA PRO A 30 11.20 -21.23 2.22
C PRO A 30 10.25 -20.07 1.93
N SER A 31 9.87 -19.88 0.65
CA SER A 31 8.90 -18.88 0.20
C SER A 31 7.72 -19.59 -0.46
N ILE A 32 6.54 -19.43 0.10
CA ILE A 32 5.33 -20.15 -0.27
C ILE A 32 4.17 -19.21 -0.50
N GLU A 33 3.44 -19.38 -1.58
CA GLU A 33 2.23 -18.65 -1.94
C GLU A 33 0.98 -19.49 -1.79
N TYR A 34 -0.07 -18.89 -1.23
CA TYR A 34 -1.41 -19.45 -1.13
C TYR A 34 -2.38 -18.59 -1.90
N THR A 35 -3.23 -19.22 -2.69
CA THR A 35 -4.40 -18.57 -3.27
C THR A 35 -5.65 -19.08 -2.57
N LEU A 36 -6.47 -18.18 -2.06
CA LEU A 36 -7.66 -18.50 -1.27
C LEU A 36 -8.93 -18.11 -1.99
N ASN A 37 -10.02 -18.80 -1.67
CA ASN A 37 -11.34 -18.36 -2.02
C ASN A 37 -11.87 -17.28 -1.04
N ARG A 38 -13.11 -16.81 -1.24
CA ARG A 38 -13.72 -15.80 -0.36
C ARG A 38 -14.02 -16.27 1.07
N PHE A 39 -13.92 -17.58 1.33
CA PHE A 39 -14.14 -18.22 2.64
C PHE A 39 -12.83 -18.52 3.34
N ASP A 40 -11.72 -17.92 2.89
CA ASP A 40 -10.35 -18.11 3.38
C ASP A 40 -9.89 -19.59 3.30
N ARG A 41 -10.46 -20.36 2.34
CA ARG A 41 -10.04 -21.73 2.05
C ARG A 41 -8.98 -21.77 0.97
N VAL A 42 -7.99 -22.58 1.15
CA VAL A 42 -6.86 -22.78 0.22
C VAL A 42 -7.36 -23.42 -1.06
N LEU A 43 -7.17 -22.72 -2.18
CA LEU A 43 -7.40 -23.25 -3.53
C LEU A 43 -6.12 -23.81 -4.14
N THR A 44 -5.01 -23.09 -3.99
CA THR A 44 -3.70 -23.52 -4.48
C THR A 44 -2.60 -23.11 -3.53
N VAL A 45 -1.55 -23.93 -3.49
CA VAL A 45 -0.28 -23.64 -2.82
C VAL A 45 0.83 -23.72 -3.85
N LYS A 46 1.77 -22.80 -3.84
CA LYS A 46 2.88 -22.73 -4.77
C LYS A 46 4.17 -22.36 -4.04
N ALA A 47 5.23 -23.11 -4.26
CA ALA A 47 6.58 -22.69 -3.89
C ALA A 47 7.07 -21.59 -4.83
N VAL A 48 7.82 -20.64 -4.29
CA VAL A 48 8.44 -19.56 -5.05
C VAL A 48 9.96 -19.78 -5.18
N ASN A 49 10.55 -20.54 -4.25
CA ASN A 49 11.95 -20.94 -4.28
C ASN A 49 12.13 -22.44 -4.01
N ASP A 50 13.35 -22.93 -4.12
CA ASP A 50 13.68 -24.34 -3.96
C ASP A 50 13.39 -24.85 -2.55
N ASP A 51 13.73 -24.09 -1.51
CA ASP A 51 13.42 -24.45 -0.12
C ASP A 51 11.90 -24.58 0.09
N GLY A 52 11.12 -23.66 -0.48
CA GLY A 52 9.66 -23.76 -0.49
C GLY A 52 9.14 -25.01 -1.19
N GLN A 53 9.83 -25.44 -2.24
CA GLN A 53 9.49 -26.67 -2.96
C GLN A 53 9.70 -27.93 -2.10
N GLU A 54 10.73 -27.93 -1.27
CA GLU A 54 10.99 -29.04 -0.33
C GLU A 54 9.89 -29.12 0.72
N ILE A 55 9.57 -28.00 1.37
CA ILE A 55 8.51 -27.91 2.39
C ILE A 55 7.17 -28.38 1.81
N ILE A 56 6.78 -27.90 0.63
CA ILE A 56 5.50 -28.26 0.01
C ILE A 56 5.42 -29.76 -0.32
N LYS A 57 6.52 -30.40 -0.70
CA LYS A 57 6.53 -31.83 -0.98
C LYS A 57 6.26 -32.67 0.28
N GLU A 58 6.78 -32.23 1.43
CA GLU A 58 6.62 -32.96 2.69
C GLU A 58 5.25 -32.77 3.32
N VAL A 59 4.69 -31.53 3.22
CA VAL A 59 3.33 -31.25 3.71
C VAL A 59 2.26 -32.02 2.90
N GLU A 60 2.62 -32.64 1.79
CA GLU A 60 1.67 -33.25 0.84
C GLU A 60 0.60 -32.24 0.39
N LEU A 61 0.80 -31.59 -0.74
CA LEU A 61 -0.11 -30.55 -1.29
C LEU A 61 -1.60 -30.89 -1.21
N GLY A 62 -1.95 -32.16 -1.32
CA GLY A 62 -3.33 -32.63 -1.18
C GLY A 62 -3.94 -32.38 0.20
N ASN A 63 -3.12 -32.36 1.24
CA ASN A 63 -3.56 -32.13 2.61
C ASN A 63 -3.85 -30.65 2.90
N LEU A 64 -3.25 -29.71 2.18
CA LEU A 64 -3.49 -28.28 2.34
C LEU A 64 -4.72 -27.78 1.56
N SER A 65 -5.12 -28.47 0.52
CA SER A 65 -6.25 -28.08 -0.31
C SER A 65 -7.56 -28.11 0.50
N ASN A 66 -8.37 -27.07 0.37
CA ASN A 66 -9.62 -26.87 1.11
C ASN A 66 -9.50 -26.67 2.63
N LYS A 67 -8.32 -26.75 3.24
CA LYS A 67 -8.12 -26.29 4.61
C LYS A 67 -8.37 -24.79 4.72
N THR A 68 -8.64 -24.31 5.90
CA THR A 68 -8.55 -22.86 6.18
C THR A 68 -7.11 -22.41 6.06
N ILE A 69 -6.89 -21.17 5.73
CA ILE A 69 -5.51 -20.64 5.62
C ILE A 69 -4.76 -20.72 6.95
N ASP A 70 -5.46 -20.58 8.07
CA ASP A 70 -4.89 -20.69 9.41
C ASP A 70 -4.34 -22.11 9.64
N GLU A 71 -5.12 -23.16 9.34
CA GLU A 71 -4.70 -24.55 9.43
C GLU A 71 -3.52 -24.85 8.48
N ALA A 72 -3.59 -24.31 7.25
CA ALA A 72 -2.55 -24.54 6.25
C ALA A 72 -1.22 -23.88 6.63
N ILE A 73 -1.27 -22.67 7.17
CA ILE A 73 -0.07 -21.95 7.63
C ILE A 73 0.52 -22.63 8.86
N ALA A 74 -0.28 -23.01 9.85
CA ALA A 74 0.20 -23.71 11.05
C ALA A 74 0.96 -24.99 10.67
N GLU A 75 0.40 -25.81 9.77
CA GLU A 75 1.06 -27.02 9.29
C GLU A 75 2.36 -26.73 8.52
N THR A 76 2.35 -25.67 7.69
CA THR A 76 3.55 -25.25 6.95
C THR A 76 4.64 -24.75 7.88
N VAL A 77 4.29 -23.90 8.86
CA VAL A 77 5.23 -23.36 9.86
C VAL A 77 5.84 -24.49 10.69
N LYS A 78 5.04 -25.52 11.03
CA LYS A 78 5.54 -26.68 11.72
C LYS A 78 6.61 -27.42 10.89
N GLN A 79 6.38 -27.63 9.61
CA GLN A 79 7.36 -28.27 8.71
C GLN A 79 8.61 -27.40 8.55
N ILE A 80 8.46 -26.09 8.41
CA ILE A 80 9.58 -25.14 8.35
C ILE A 80 10.45 -25.27 9.61
N ASN A 81 9.84 -25.38 10.79
CA ASN A 81 10.55 -25.60 12.04
C ASN A 81 11.25 -26.95 12.11
N GLU A 82 10.59 -28.04 11.70
CA GLU A 82 11.15 -29.40 11.67
C GLU A 82 12.39 -29.47 10.78
N HIS A 83 12.45 -28.66 9.71
CA HIS A 83 13.62 -28.50 8.85
C HIS A 83 14.70 -27.55 9.39
N GLY A 84 14.46 -26.94 10.56
CA GLY A 84 15.44 -26.11 11.25
C GLY A 84 15.60 -24.70 10.73
N TYR A 85 14.68 -24.20 9.92
CA TYR A 85 14.73 -22.82 9.38
C TYR A 85 14.59 -21.73 10.46
N PHE A 86 14.11 -22.06 11.65
CA PHE A 86 14.03 -21.15 12.80
C PHE A 86 15.18 -21.26 13.78
N GLN A 87 16.21 -22.06 13.49
CA GLN A 87 17.38 -22.17 14.37
C GLN A 87 18.11 -20.82 14.47
N GLY A 88 18.30 -20.39 15.70
CA GLY A 88 18.83 -19.04 16.00
C GLY A 88 17.73 -17.99 15.94
N ASP A 89 18.03 -16.84 15.40
CA ASP A 89 17.07 -15.72 15.26
C ASP A 89 16.16 -15.96 14.04
N GLY A 90 15.07 -16.66 14.23
CA GLY A 90 14.08 -16.90 13.17
C GLY A 90 13.37 -15.62 12.74
N ALA A 91 13.01 -15.53 11.46
CA ALA A 91 12.21 -14.40 10.96
C ALA A 91 11.20 -14.87 9.91
N ILE A 92 10.00 -14.31 9.97
CA ILE A 92 8.88 -14.59 9.06
C ILE A 92 8.29 -13.29 8.54
N VAL A 93 8.03 -13.23 7.24
CA VAL A 93 7.19 -12.18 6.64
C VAL A 93 5.94 -12.80 6.04
N ILE A 94 4.79 -12.27 6.39
CA ILE A 94 3.50 -12.64 5.83
C ILE A 94 2.98 -11.46 5.02
N ALA A 95 2.69 -11.66 3.74
CA ALA A 95 2.00 -10.66 2.96
C ALA A 95 0.62 -11.18 2.50
N THR A 96 -0.38 -10.33 2.64
CA THR A 96 -1.75 -10.63 2.21
C THR A 96 -2.22 -9.62 1.17
N SER A 97 -2.98 -10.09 0.19
CA SER A 97 -3.60 -9.21 -0.81
C SER A 97 -5.01 -9.67 -1.11
N ALA A 98 -5.96 -8.77 -1.03
CA ALA A 98 -7.35 -9.01 -1.40
C ALA A 98 -7.90 -7.80 -2.16
N LYS A 99 -9.07 -7.97 -2.76
CA LYS A 99 -9.79 -6.85 -3.41
C LYS A 99 -10.19 -5.77 -2.41
N ASP A 100 -10.51 -6.18 -1.17
CA ASP A 100 -10.80 -5.31 -0.04
C ASP A 100 -9.55 -5.24 0.85
N ILE A 101 -8.94 -4.07 0.92
CA ILE A 101 -7.71 -3.83 1.70
C ILE A 101 -7.92 -4.08 3.21
N LYS A 102 -9.08 -3.73 3.76
CA LYS A 102 -9.38 -3.97 5.17
C LYS A 102 -9.45 -5.46 5.48
N LYS A 103 -9.98 -6.25 4.54
CA LYS A 103 -9.99 -7.70 4.66
C LYS A 103 -8.56 -8.26 4.59
N ALA A 104 -7.71 -7.73 3.72
CA ALA A 104 -6.32 -8.11 3.66
C ALA A 104 -5.57 -7.80 4.95
N GLU A 105 -5.73 -6.57 5.49
CA GLU A 105 -5.13 -6.17 6.78
C GLU A 105 -5.59 -7.04 7.95
N ALA A 106 -6.89 -7.29 8.06
CA ALA A 106 -7.45 -8.15 9.10
C ALA A 106 -6.89 -9.58 9.01
N LEU A 107 -6.74 -10.10 7.78
CA LEU A 107 -6.15 -11.42 7.55
C LEU A 107 -4.65 -11.42 7.92
N ALA A 108 -3.88 -10.40 7.53
CA ALA A 108 -2.46 -10.30 7.87
C ALA A 108 -2.26 -10.35 9.40
N ASN A 109 -3.02 -9.56 10.15
CA ASN A 109 -2.94 -9.55 11.61
C ASN A 109 -3.33 -10.90 12.22
N ARG A 110 -4.41 -11.52 11.74
CA ARG A 110 -4.85 -12.84 12.22
C ARG A 110 -3.79 -13.92 11.96
N LEU A 111 -3.20 -13.93 10.78
CA LEU A 111 -2.15 -14.89 10.44
C LEU A 111 -0.86 -14.65 11.23
N LYS A 112 -0.55 -13.39 11.54
CA LYS A 112 0.56 -13.06 12.45
C LYS A 112 0.36 -13.67 13.83
N ASP A 113 -0.83 -13.48 14.40
CA ASP A 113 -1.17 -14.03 15.72
C ASP A 113 -1.15 -15.57 15.72
N GLU A 114 -1.62 -16.20 14.64
CA GLU A 114 -1.60 -17.65 14.47
C GLU A 114 -0.17 -18.19 14.39
N VAL A 115 0.68 -17.57 13.56
CA VAL A 115 2.09 -17.96 13.41
C VAL A 115 2.88 -17.73 14.70
N ASP A 116 2.64 -16.61 15.39
CA ASP A 116 3.27 -16.31 16.67
C ASP A 116 2.90 -17.37 17.74
N ARG A 117 1.64 -17.79 17.76
CA ARG A 117 1.18 -18.87 18.63
C ARG A 117 1.87 -20.19 18.29
N GLU A 118 1.87 -20.58 17.04
CA GLU A 118 2.42 -21.84 16.56
C GLU A 118 3.94 -21.93 16.81
N THR A 119 4.69 -20.86 16.52
CA THR A 119 6.15 -20.83 16.76
C THR A 119 6.46 -20.89 18.27
N LYS A 120 5.71 -20.21 19.13
CA LYS A 120 5.87 -20.28 20.58
C LYS A 120 5.54 -21.64 21.16
N GLU A 121 4.48 -22.30 20.68
CA GLU A 121 4.15 -23.67 21.07
C GLU A 121 5.28 -24.66 20.73
N GLN A 122 6.04 -24.38 19.67
CA GLN A 122 7.23 -25.14 19.25
C GLN A 122 8.52 -24.68 19.96
N GLY A 123 8.43 -23.73 20.90
CA GLY A 123 9.57 -23.23 21.65
C GLY A 123 10.53 -22.33 20.85
N GLN A 124 10.05 -21.76 19.74
CA GLN A 124 10.81 -20.85 18.89
C GLN A 124 10.45 -19.39 19.18
N ASP A 125 11.47 -18.54 19.24
CA ASP A 125 11.30 -17.07 19.27
C ASP A 125 11.61 -16.52 17.87
N VAL A 126 10.57 -16.08 17.17
CA VAL A 126 10.65 -15.71 15.75
C VAL A 126 10.14 -14.27 15.58
N ASP A 127 10.91 -13.45 14.87
CA ASP A 127 10.46 -12.09 14.50
C ASP A 127 9.46 -12.16 13.34
N ILE A 128 8.23 -11.72 13.56
CA ILE A 128 7.14 -11.86 12.59
C ILE A 128 6.64 -10.49 12.14
N ASP A 129 6.83 -10.18 10.86
CA ASP A 129 6.22 -9.03 10.19
C ASP A 129 5.04 -9.49 9.32
N ALA A 130 3.92 -8.78 9.38
CA ALA A 130 2.74 -9.07 8.58
C ALA A 130 2.19 -7.80 7.94
N ILE A 131 2.00 -7.85 6.63
CA ILE A 131 1.61 -6.70 5.83
C ILE A 131 0.45 -7.02 4.90
N SER A 132 -0.34 -6.01 4.56
CA SER A 132 -1.27 -6.06 3.44
C SER A 132 -0.70 -5.29 2.26
N VAL A 133 -0.84 -5.84 1.06
CA VAL A 133 -0.33 -5.24 -0.18
C VAL A 133 -1.42 -5.16 -1.25
N GLY A 134 -1.29 -4.20 -2.18
CA GLY A 134 -2.13 -4.12 -3.36
C GLY A 134 -1.87 -5.27 -4.35
N ARG A 135 -2.80 -5.48 -5.27
CA ARG A 135 -2.63 -6.50 -6.32
C ARG A 135 -1.49 -6.18 -7.29
N GLU A 136 -1.22 -4.91 -7.47
CA GLU A 136 -0.11 -4.41 -8.30
C GLU A 136 1.21 -4.94 -7.75
N ARG A 137 1.39 -4.89 -6.42
CA ARG A 137 2.58 -5.42 -5.74
C ARG A 137 2.74 -6.94 -5.92
N VAL A 138 1.63 -7.68 -5.91
CA VAL A 138 1.65 -9.13 -6.20
C VAL A 138 2.13 -9.41 -7.61
N ASN A 139 1.69 -8.62 -8.60
CA ASN A 139 2.11 -8.79 -9.98
C ASN A 139 3.58 -8.44 -10.18
N GLU A 140 4.03 -7.32 -9.62
CA GLU A 140 5.43 -6.88 -9.65
C GLU A 140 6.37 -7.94 -9.03
N ALA A 141 6.03 -8.46 -7.87
CA ALA A 141 6.80 -9.51 -7.23
C ALA A 141 6.89 -10.79 -8.10
N ARG A 142 5.81 -11.15 -8.77
CA ARG A 142 5.79 -12.29 -9.69
C ARG A 142 6.68 -12.08 -10.93
N GLU A 143 6.74 -10.88 -11.47
CA GLU A 143 7.63 -10.53 -12.58
C GLU A 143 9.10 -10.66 -12.17
N LEU A 144 9.43 -10.38 -10.92
CA LEU A 144 10.75 -10.55 -10.33
C LEU A 144 11.02 -11.99 -9.82
N GLY A 145 10.05 -12.89 -9.89
CA GLY A 145 10.18 -14.28 -9.41
C GLY A 145 10.26 -14.40 -7.88
N VAL A 146 9.75 -13.43 -7.15
CA VAL A 146 9.74 -13.40 -5.68
C VAL A 146 8.33 -13.21 -5.13
N THR A 147 8.17 -13.27 -3.81
CA THR A 147 6.91 -12.98 -3.14
C THR A 147 6.74 -11.49 -2.88
N PRO A 148 5.51 -10.98 -2.75
CA PRO A 148 5.27 -9.59 -2.41
C PRO A 148 5.75 -9.23 -0.99
N GLY A 149 5.79 -10.19 -0.05
CA GLY A 149 6.36 -10.00 1.28
C GLY A 149 7.85 -9.72 1.22
N ARG A 150 8.60 -10.56 0.51
CA ARG A 150 10.04 -10.39 0.29
C ARG A 150 10.37 -9.09 -0.45
N LEU A 151 9.65 -8.80 -1.53
CA LEU A 151 9.85 -7.56 -2.28
C LEU A 151 9.67 -6.32 -1.40
N ASN A 152 8.58 -6.28 -0.62
CA ASN A 152 8.33 -5.17 0.29
C ASN A 152 9.41 -5.02 1.36
N LEU A 153 9.90 -6.15 1.89
CA LEU A 153 10.94 -6.14 2.91
C LEU A 153 12.27 -5.58 2.37
N VAL A 154 12.68 -6.00 1.17
CA VAL A 154 13.91 -5.52 0.52
C VAL A 154 13.80 -4.04 0.15
N GLU A 155 12.65 -3.59 -0.32
CA GLU A 155 12.44 -2.15 -0.56
C GLU A 155 12.50 -1.32 0.73
N LYS A 156 11.93 -1.83 1.81
CA LYS A 156 12.00 -1.20 3.13
C LYS A 156 13.45 -1.11 3.64
N LEU A 157 14.24 -2.14 3.35
CA LEU A 157 15.68 -2.12 3.61
C LEU A 157 16.38 -1.07 2.76
N ARG A 158 16.16 -1.07 1.43
CA ARG A 158 16.72 -0.06 0.52
C ARG A 158 16.39 1.36 0.97
N ASP A 159 15.14 1.58 1.40
CA ASP A 159 14.70 2.90 1.86
C ASP A 159 15.32 3.33 3.19
N SER A 160 15.97 2.42 3.91
CA SER A 160 16.74 2.73 5.12
C SER A 160 18.17 3.17 4.84
N PHE A 161 18.66 3.02 3.60
CA PHE A 161 19.98 3.50 3.19
C PHE A 161 19.92 4.95 2.70
N ASP A 162 20.91 5.75 3.04
CA ASP A 162 21.04 7.13 2.54
C ASP A 162 21.41 7.16 1.05
N GLU A 163 22.32 6.25 0.62
CA GLU A 163 22.78 6.11 -0.76
C GLU A 163 22.08 4.91 -1.43
N LYS A 164 20.92 5.17 -2.02
CA LYS A 164 20.07 4.13 -2.63
C LYS A 164 20.62 3.59 -3.95
N ASP A 165 21.48 4.33 -4.62
CA ASP A 165 22.02 3.97 -5.93
C ASP A 165 23.05 2.83 -5.87
N GLU A 166 23.66 2.59 -4.71
CA GLU A 166 24.59 1.50 -4.47
C GLU A 166 23.91 0.21 -3.94
N PHE A 167 22.59 0.24 -3.72
CA PHE A 167 21.85 -0.89 -3.18
C PHE A 167 21.55 -1.95 -4.25
N ASP A 168 22.16 -3.12 -4.13
CA ASP A 168 21.90 -4.26 -5.01
C ASP A 168 20.59 -4.98 -4.63
N MET A 169 19.50 -4.56 -5.29
CA MET A 169 18.17 -5.13 -5.09
C MET A 169 18.13 -6.63 -5.40
N GLU A 170 18.82 -7.07 -6.47
CA GLU A 170 18.80 -8.45 -6.94
C GLU A 170 19.49 -9.39 -5.94
N GLU A 171 20.64 -8.97 -5.40
CA GLU A 171 21.34 -9.70 -4.34
C GLU A 171 20.44 -9.85 -3.11
N TRP A 172 19.84 -8.75 -2.63
CA TRP A 172 19.03 -8.78 -1.43
C TRP A 172 17.74 -9.59 -1.58
N LEU A 173 17.15 -9.66 -2.75
CA LEU A 173 15.99 -10.51 -3.01
C LEU A 173 16.29 -12.01 -2.87
N GLN A 174 17.55 -12.44 -2.94
CA GLN A 174 17.98 -13.83 -2.74
C GLN A 174 18.34 -14.17 -1.29
N LYS A 175 18.53 -13.17 -0.42
CA LYS A 175 18.93 -13.40 0.97
C LYS A 175 17.79 -13.93 1.83
N PRO A 176 18.08 -14.72 2.88
CA PRO A 176 17.10 -15.13 3.87
C PRO A 176 16.38 -13.94 4.51
N VAL A 177 15.09 -14.10 4.81
CA VAL A 177 14.26 -13.05 5.45
C VAL A 177 14.91 -12.52 6.72
N LYS A 178 15.49 -13.40 7.56
CA LYS A 178 16.18 -13.00 8.78
C LYS A 178 17.33 -12.02 8.54
N GLU A 179 18.10 -12.18 7.47
CA GLU A 179 19.20 -11.28 7.14
C GLU A 179 18.69 -9.91 6.71
N ILE A 180 17.62 -9.89 5.91
CA ILE A 180 17.01 -8.65 5.45
C ILE A 180 16.38 -7.88 6.62
N MET A 181 15.66 -8.58 7.51
CA MET A 181 15.06 -7.97 8.70
C MET A 181 16.13 -7.45 9.67
N LYS A 182 17.20 -8.22 9.87
CA LYS A 182 18.35 -7.82 10.70
C LYS A 182 19.02 -6.56 10.15
N ALA A 183 19.35 -6.54 8.87
CA ALA A 183 19.95 -5.38 8.21
C ALA A 183 19.03 -4.15 8.28
N THR A 184 17.73 -4.33 8.11
CA THR A 184 16.74 -3.24 8.24
C THR A 184 16.72 -2.65 9.64
N LYS A 185 16.85 -3.51 10.67
CA LYS A 185 16.87 -3.08 12.06
C LYS A 185 18.18 -2.34 12.40
N GLU A 186 19.32 -2.89 11.98
CA GLU A 186 20.64 -2.30 12.19
C GLU A 186 20.72 -0.90 11.56
N ASN A 187 20.39 -0.75 10.28
CA ASN A 187 20.39 0.55 9.61
C ASN A 187 19.45 1.56 10.27
N ARG A 188 18.30 1.10 10.76
CA ARG A 188 17.35 1.98 11.45
C ARG A 188 17.85 2.40 12.84
N GLU A 189 18.60 1.57 13.52
CA GLU A 189 19.24 1.91 14.80
C GLU A 189 20.38 2.89 14.58
N GLU A 190 21.26 2.66 13.59
CA GLU A 190 22.34 3.57 13.21
C GLU A 190 21.81 4.96 12.81
N SER A 191 20.78 5.04 11.98
CA SER A 191 20.15 6.31 11.59
C SER A 191 19.56 7.05 12.80
N LYS A 192 19.03 6.32 13.79
CA LYS A 192 18.51 6.93 15.03
C LYS A 192 19.62 7.42 15.95
N GLU A 193 20.75 6.71 16.01
CA GLU A 193 21.92 7.13 16.79
C GLU A 193 22.57 8.36 16.16
N GLN A 194 22.75 8.36 14.84
CA GLN A 194 23.28 9.48 14.08
C GLN A 194 22.41 10.73 14.25
N SER A 195 21.09 10.58 14.15
CA SER A 195 20.16 11.69 14.38
C SER A 195 20.13 12.19 15.83
N LYS A 196 20.53 11.38 16.82
CA LYS A 196 20.70 11.81 18.22
C LYS A 196 22.01 12.56 18.40
N THR A 197 23.08 12.07 17.77
CA THR A 197 24.40 12.70 17.79
C THR A 197 24.36 14.08 17.14
N ASP A 198 23.74 14.20 15.94
CA ASP A 198 23.56 15.47 15.25
C ASP A 198 22.75 16.49 16.08
N LYS A 199 21.69 16.03 16.76
CA LYS A 199 20.91 16.87 17.66
C LYS A 199 21.67 17.28 18.92
N GLN A 200 22.58 16.42 19.39
CA GLN A 200 23.42 16.76 20.53
C GLN A 200 24.51 17.75 20.13
N GLU A 201 25.15 17.55 18.96
CA GLU A 201 26.14 18.49 18.43
C GLU A 201 25.53 19.87 18.14
N GLN A 202 24.30 19.91 17.60
CA GLN A 202 23.57 21.16 17.40
C GLN A 202 23.29 21.86 18.74
N LYS A 203 22.89 21.14 19.78
CA LYS A 203 22.68 21.69 21.12
C LYS A 203 23.97 22.18 21.76
N ASP A 204 25.06 21.46 21.59
CA ASP A 204 26.37 21.85 22.14
C ASP A 204 26.93 23.06 21.39
N GLN A 205 26.71 23.18 20.08
CA GLN A 205 27.04 24.38 19.29
C GLN A 205 26.16 25.57 19.66
N GLU A 206 24.86 25.38 19.93
CA GLU A 206 24.00 26.47 20.44
C GLU A 206 24.39 26.89 21.86
N GLN A 207 24.81 25.94 22.73
CA GLN A 207 25.29 26.28 24.06
C GLN A 207 26.65 27.01 24.04
N SER A 208 27.57 26.62 23.15
CA SER A 208 28.82 27.32 22.94
C SER A 208 28.60 28.74 22.41
N LYS A 209 27.73 28.93 21.42
CA LYS A 209 27.35 30.28 20.95
C LYS A 209 26.71 31.13 22.02
N ASN A 210 25.87 30.54 22.87
CA ASN A 210 25.23 31.26 23.97
C ASN A 210 26.21 31.59 25.12
N GLN A 211 27.33 30.84 25.29
CA GLN A 211 28.40 31.16 26.21
C GLN A 211 29.27 32.29 25.67
N ASP A 212 29.70 32.21 24.40
CA ASP A 212 30.45 33.27 23.74
C ASP A 212 29.65 34.59 23.70
N ASP A 213 28.32 34.54 23.43
CA ASP A 213 27.45 35.70 23.48
C ASP A 213 27.28 36.24 24.92
N LYS A 214 27.41 35.40 25.96
CA LYS A 214 27.39 35.88 27.34
C LYS A 214 28.68 36.59 27.73
N GLU A 215 29.85 36.03 27.36
CA GLU A 215 31.15 36.68 27.62
C GLU A 215 31.30 37.98 26.84
N VAL A 216 30.87 38.03 25.58
CA VAL A 216 30.84 39.25 24.77
C VAL A 216 29.83 40.25 25.35
N LYS A 217 28.70 39.81 25.91
CA LYS A 217 27.75 40.70 26.61
C LYS A 217 28.23 41.23 27.94
N GLU A 218 29.03 40.47 28.68
CA GLU A 218 29.63 40.97 29.93
C GLU A 218 30.76 41.94 29.64
N ALA A 219 31.62 41.67 28.64
CA ALA A 219 32.65 42.60 28.19
C ALA A 219 32.04 43.94 27.61
N SER A 220 30.92 43.83 26.86
CA SER A 220 30.27 44.99 26.32
C SER A 220 29.49 45.81 27.38
N LYS A 221 29.02 45.16 28.47
CA LYS A 221 28.39 45.84 29.60
C LYS A 221 29.37 46.72 30.41
N ALA A 222 30.66 46.34 30.43
CA ALA A 222 31.69 47.15 31.06
C ALA A 222 32.05 48.39 30.22
N ALA A 223 31.96 48.32 28.87
CA ALA A 223 32.21 49.44 27.97
C ALA A 223 30.99 50.39 27.78
N SER A 224 29.76 49.87 27.97
CA SER A 224 28.56 50.60 27.63
C SER A 224 27.96 51.49 28.75
N LYS A 225 28.69 51.62 29.87
CA LYS A 225 28.25 52.55 30.94
C LYS A 225 28.54 54.02 30.61
N GLN A 226 29.35 54.31 29.59
CA GLN A 226 29.69 55.65 29.13
C GLN A 226 28.95 56.14 27.86
N GLU A 227 28.26 55.22 27.12
CA GLU A 227 27.54 55.61 25.87
C GLU A 227 26.01 55.68 26.01
N LYS A 228 25.50 55.61 27.25
CA LYS A 228 24.06 55.44 27.48
C LYS A 228 23.19 56.67 27.27
N ASP A 229 23.72 57.81 26.97
CA ASP A 229 22.88 59.03 26.82
C ASP A 229 22.63 59.45 25.35
N MET A 230 23.29 58.85 24.36
CA MET A 230 23.01 59.18 22.95
C MET A 230 22.22 58.14 22.16
N SER A 231 22.19 56.86 22.57
CA SER A 231 21.56 55.80 21.77
C SER A 231 20.05 55.54 22.04
N LYS A 232 19.46 56.21 23.01
CA LYS A 232 18.05 56.00 23.39
C LYS A 232 17.04 56.61 22.39
N VAL A 233 17.51 57.41 21.46
CA VAL A 233 16.64 58.05 20.44
C VAL A 233 16.67 57.22 19.13
N GLU A 234 17.78 56.56 18.78
CA GLU A 234 17.90 55.80 17.54
C GLU A 234 17.29 54.38 17.64
N SER A 235 17.36 53.71 18.81
CA SER A 235 16.81 52.39 18.97
C SER A 235 15.27 52.30 18.83
N LYS A 236 14.55 53.35 19.26
CA LYS A 236 13.08 53.41 19.09
C LYS A 236 12.61 53.63 17.64
N ALA A 237 13.47 54.11 16.77
CA ALA A 237 13.14 54.31 15.36
C ALA A 237 13.37 53.00 14.55
N ALA A 238 14.35 52.18 14.94
CA ALA A 238 14.65 50.89 14.29
C ALA A 238 13.60 49.80 14.62
N GLU A 239 13.15 49.73 15.87
CA GLU A 239 12.10 48.76 16.26
C GLU A 239 10.76 49.02 15.55
N LYS A 240 10.42 50.28 15.31
CA LYS A 240 9.21 50.60 14.53
C LYS A 240 9.32 50.19 13.05
N LYS A 241 10.51 50.16 12.45
CA LYS A 241 10.70 49.73 11.07
C LYS A 241 10.63 48.22 10.93
N ILE A 242 11.25 47.49 11.86
CA ILE A 242 11.24 46.02 11.83
C ILE A 242 9.83 45.47 12.03
N ALA A 243 9.06 46.03 12.96
CA ALA A 243 7.66 45.63 13.18
C ALA A 243 6.73 45.97 12.02
N ALA A 244 7.07 46.95 11.20
CA ALA A 244 6.32 47.27 9.97
C ALA A 244 6.63 46.31 8.84
N GLU A 245 7.90 45.84 8.68
CA GLU A 245 8.29 44.87 7.65
C GLU A 245 7.78 43.44 7.95
N GLU A 246 7.73 43.03 9.22
CA GLU A 246 7.14 41.74 9.59
C GLU A 246 5.62 41.68 9.33
N LYS A 247 4.93 42.80 9.55
CA LYS A 247 3.50 42.88 9.19
C LYS A 247 3.26 42.79 7.70
N VAL A 248 4.08 43.41 6.88
CA VAL A 248 3.98 43.37 5.42
C VAL A 248 4.27 41.94 4.90
N LYS A 249 5.28 41.26 5.45
CA LYS A 249 5.56 39.83 5.08
C LYS A 249 4.46 38.85 5.45
N LYS A 250 3.81 39.07 6.63
CA LYS A 250 2.64 38.24 7.01
C LYS A 250 1.41 38.49 6.14
N GLU A 251 1.22 39.72 5.70
CA GLU A 251 0.12 40.07 4.78
C GLU A 251 0.36 39.50 3.36
N GLN A 252 1.59 39.51 2.89
CA GLN A 252 1.96 38.92 1.61
C GLN A 252 1.81 37.39 1.62
N ALA A 253 2.27 36.69 2.66
CA ALA A 253 2.10 35.23 2.80
C ALA A 253 0.62 34.80 2.88
N ASN A 254 -0.21 35.59 3.59
CA ASN A 254 -1.65 35.33 3.67
C ASN A 254 -2.39 35.58 2.34
N THR A 255 -1.84 36.47 1.50
CA THR A 255 -2.41 36.77 0.18
C THR A 255 -2.05 35.68 -0.83
N GLU A 256 -0.84 35.13 -0.77
CA GLU A 256 -0.41 34.00 -1.62
C GLU A 256 -1.14 32.70 -1.25
N GLU A 257 -1.34 32.44 0.05
CA GLU A 257 -2.09 31.25 0.51
C GLU A 257 -3.57 31.33 0.09
N LYS A 258 -4.13 32.53 0.07
CA LYS A 258 -5.50 32.75 -0.42
C LYS A 258 -5.62 32.57 -1.92
N GLN A 259 -4.63 33.01 -2.70
CA GLN A 259 -4.61 32.84 -4.15
C GLN A 259 -4.42 31.39 -4.59
N THR A 260 -3.59 30.62 -3.87
CA THR A 260 -3.42 29.18 -4.13
C THR A 260 -4.67 28.38 -3.78
N ARG A 261 -5.37 28.76 -2.72
CA ARG A 261 -6.61 28.11 -2.30
C ARG A 261 -7.79 28.43 -3.23
N ASP A 262 -7.81 29.61 -3.81
CA ASP A 262 -8.86 29.99 -4.77
C ASP A 262 -8.59 29.33 -6.14
N LYS A 263 -7.34 29.20 -6.58
CA LYS A 263 -6.96 28.44 -7.78
C LYS A 263 -7.33 26.95 -7.69
N SER A 264 -7.03 26.31 -6.55
CA SER A 264 -7.39 24.90 -6.36
C SER A 264 -8.91 24.65 -6.33
N LYS A 265 -9.70 25.63 -5.89
CA LYS A 265 -11.18 25.55 -5.97
C LYS A 265 -11.73 25.76 -7.37
N GLU A 266 -11.06 26.53 -8.17
CA GLU A 266 -11.42 26.77 -9.57
C GLU A 266 -11.13 25.52 -10.42
N GLU A 267 -9.98 24.88 -10.23
CA GLU A 267 -9.61 23.63 -10.89
C GLU A 267 -10.53 22.46 -10.49
N GLU A 268 -10.94 22.39 -9.21
CA GLU A 268 -11.90 21.37 -8.75
C GLU A 268 -13.30 21.59 -9.34
N LYS A 269 -13.66 22.84 -9.60
CA LYS A 269 -14.94 23.19 -10.23
C LYS A 269 -14.94 22.87 -11.73
N GLU A 270 -13.85 23.15 -12.41
CA GLU A 270 -13.67 22.85 -13.83
C GLU A 270 -13.63 21.35 -14.11
N SER A 271 -13.02 20.55 -13.21
CA SER A 271 -13.03 19.10 -13.32
C SER A 271 -14.42 18.48 -13.09
N LYS A 272 -15.21 19.05 -12.20
CA LYS A 272 -16.62 18.63 -11.95
C LYS A 272 -17.55 19.00 -13.10
N ASP A 273 -17.31 20.10 -13.75
CA ASP A 273 -18.12 20.52 -14.91
C ASP A 273 -17.75 19.69 -16.16
N LYS A 274 -16.47 19.32 -16.34
CA LYS A 274 -16.04 18.40 -17.40
C LYS A 274 -16.65 17.00 -17.25
N SER A 275 -16.61 16.43 -16.04
CA SER A 275 -17.21 15.11 -15.78
C SER A 275 -18.73 15.09 -15.98
N LYS A 276 -19.43 16.18 -15.66
CA LYS A 276 -20.87 16.33 -15.95
C LYS A 276 -21.19 16.48 -17.44
N ALA A 277 -20.28 17.08 -18.19
CA ALA A 277 -20.44 17.23 -19.63
C ALA A 277 -20.28 15.88 -20.35
N GLU A 278 -19.29 15.06 -19.95
CA GLU A 278 -19.06 13.72 -20.49
C GLU A 278 -20.20 12.74 -20.14
N GLU A 279 -20.72 12.82 -18.90
CA GLU A 279 -21.87 11.99 -18.50
C GLU A 279 -23.14 12.35 -19.28
N LYS A 280 -23.31 13.62 -19.65
CA LYS A 280 -24.42 14.08 -20.47
C LYS A 280 -24.30 13.61 -21.92
N GLU A 281 -23.11 13.64 -22.49
CA GLU A 281 -22.81 13.21 -23.85
C GLU A 281 -23.01 11.69 -24.03
N THR A 282 -22.58 10.89 -23.06
CA THR A 282 -22.80 9.44 -23.05
C THR A 282 -24.29 9.08 -22.91
N ARG A 283 -25.01 9.85 -22.11
CA ARG A 283 -26.46 9.64 -21.92
C ARG A 283 -27.29 10.04 -23.16
N ASP A 284 -26.84 11.04 -23.89
CA ASP A 284 -27.52 11.46 -25.12
C ASP A 284 -27.18 10.50 -26.28
N LYS A 285 -25.98 9.94 -26.37
CA LYS A 285 -25.63 8.88 -27.34
C LYS A 285 -26.45 7.61 -27.12
N SER A 286 -26.58 7.15 -25.87
CA SER A 286 -27.39 5.97 -25.57
C SER A 286 -28.91 6.16 -25.90
N LYS A 287 -29.43 7.38 -25.81
CA LYS A 287 -30.80 7.69 -26.21
C LYS A 287 -31.00 7.71 -27.72
N VAL A 288 -29.96 8.06 -28.48
CA VAL A 288 -30.01 8.05 -29.95
C VAL A 288 -30.02 6.60 -30.45
N GLU A 289 -29.13 5.74 -29.90
CA GLU A 289 -29.07 4.31 -30.25
C GLU A 289 -30.38 3.57 -29.89
N GLU A 290 -31.00 3.89 -28.74
CA GLU A 290 -32.29 3.29 -28.37
C GLU A 290 -33.40 3.74 -29.29
N LYS A 291 -33.32 4.93 -29.86
CA LYS A 291 -34.32 5.46 -30.80
C LYS A 291 -34.16 4.84 -32.17
N GLU A 292 -32.94 4.67 -32.65
CA GLU A 292 -32.66 3.99 -33.93
C GLU A 292 -33.03 2.51 -33.90
N SER A 293 -32.81 1.82 -32.77
CA SER A 293 -33.24 0.42 -32.63
C SER A 293 -34.77 0.25 -32.62
N LYS A 294 -35.51 1.22 -32.08
CA LYS A 294 -36.97 1.22 -32.08
C LYS A 294 -37.58 1.55 -33.47
N ASP A 295 -36.92 2.40 -34.22
CA ASP A 295 -37.37 2.75 -35.58
C ASP A 295 -37.07 1.61 -36.56
N ASN A 296 -35.92 0.90 -36.40
CA ASN A 296 -35.60 -0.27 -37.21
C ASN A 296 -36.58 -1.43 -36.98
N SER A 297 -36.92 -1.71 -35.70
CA SER A 297 -37.90 -2.75 -35.38
C SER A 297 -39.33 -2.43 -35.89
N LYS A 298 -39.65 -1.14 -36.05
CA LYS A 298 -40.92 -0.69 -36.58
C LYS A 298 -40.98 -0.76 -38.10
N ALA A 299 -39.81 -0.61 -38.77
CA ALA A 299 -39.69 -0.78 -40.22
C ALA A 299 -39.82 -2.25 -40.62
N GLU A 300 -39.16 -3.16 -39.88
CA GLU A 300 -39.26 -4.60 -40.14
C GLU A 300 -40.68 -5.15 -39.91
N SER A 301 -41.37 -4.65 -38.88
CA SER A 301 -42.78 -5.06 -38.64
C SER A 301 -43.76 -4.54 -39.68
N LYS A 302 -43.47 -3.45 -40.38
CA LYS A 302 -44.25 -2.95 -41.50
C LYS A 302 -44.00 -3.77 -42.76
N ASN A 303 -42.77 -4.13 -43.06
CA ASN A 303 -42.40 -4.94 -44.20
C ASN A 303 -42.97 -6.37 -44.12
N ALA A 304 -42.97 -6.96 -42.90
CA ALA A 304 -43.61 -8.27 -42.70
C ALA A 304 -45.13 -8.24 -42.87
N LYS A 305 -45.79 -7.11 -42.57
CA LYS A 305 -47.24 -6.95 -42.79
C LYS A 305 -47.61 -6.69 -44.25
N GLU A 306 -46.74 -6.12 -45.03
CA GLU A 306 -46.96 -5.88 -46.45
C GLU A 306 -46.75 -7.18 -47.24
N GLN A 307 -45.71 -7.96 -46.94
CA GLN A 307 -45.53 -9.30 -47.55
C GLN A 307 -46.64 -10.31 -47.23
N ALA A 308 -47.23 -10.18 -46.05
CA ALA A 308 -48.38 -11.03 -45.67
C ALA A 308 -49.69 -10.65 -46.41
N LYS A 309 -49.80 -9.43 -46.94
CA LYS A 309 -50.93 -9.01 -47.75
C LYS A 309 -50.84 -9.47 -49.22
N ASP A 310 -49.66 -9.46 -49.78
CA ASP A 310 -49.39 -9.90 -51.15
C ASP A 310 -49.50 -11.42 -51.31
N ASN A 311 -49.14 -12.21 -50.31
CA ASN A 311 -49.39 -13.66 -50.32
C ASN A 311 -50.85 -14.08 -50.17
N LYS A 312 -51.73 -13.18 -49.68
CA LYS A 312 -53.18 -13.46 -49.58
C LYS A 312 -53.96 -13.10 -50.83
N ALA A 313 -53.39 -12.29 -51.71
CA ALA A 313 -53.96 -11.92 -52.99
C ALA A 313 -53.74 -12.97 -54.11
N ASN A 314 -52.66 -13.77 -54.01
CA ASN A 314 -52.27 -14.73 -55.03
C ASN A 314 -52.85 -16.14 -54.82
N ASN A 315 -53.63 -16.38 -53.80
CA ASN A 315 -54.23 -17.70 -53.53
C ASN A 315 -55.79 -17.72 -53.76
N LYS A 316 -56.29 -16.79 -54.60
CA LYS A 316 -57.67 -16.76 -55.06
C LYS A 316 -57.70 -16.50 -56.57
N LYS A 317 -57.18 -17.45 -57.30
CA LYS A 317 -57.59 -17.71 -58.71
C LYS A 317 -57.45 -19.20 -58.97
#